data_f9d9a9eb26e4c22a0d519b243739e76a
#
_entry.id   f9d9a9eb26e4c22a0d519b243739e76a
#
_cell.length_a   1.000
_cell.length_b   1.000
_cell.length_c   1.000
_cell.angle_alpha   90.00
_cell.angle_beta   90.00
_cell.angle_gamma   90.00
#
_symmetry.space_group_name_H-M   'P 1'
#
loop_
_entity.id
_entity.type
_entity.pdbx_description
1 polymer ?
#
loop_
_entity_poly.entity_id
_entity_poly.type
_entity_poly.pdbx_seq_one_letter_code
_entity_poly.pdbx_strand_id
1 'polypeptide(L)'
;MRQSYRGRMFWKIFIGFWIVFVIMSQLIWLGFTLSGKRHEPPEILAIRRIVDLQMTSAASVLERAGPDALNAMLSDWDSSDRQFFHVTQQPESTQSQNSGNLDYVGRLPEEVVRWVRGADGKEYQLRYDLDGMRKDSTHDMMRRKFLNIPEPMFIFAGSVGLLFSLLLAWNLTRPMRQLREGFSRVAEGDLSVRLFPIMRKRHDEISNVAEAFDAMVERLDTLVRAREELLHDISHELRSPLARLQLATGLARQTPESVNSSLDRIDEEARRLNKMIGELLTLSRAEHESMPDEQYFDLTGLLQAVITDVRYEAQIPGVQVELQVDNEADYTVRGNAELIRRGVENVLRNALRFSLPGQRIEVDLRAEQQWLAIQVRDQGPGVDEEKLSSIFDPFVRVNSPLMGKGYGLGLAIVRKVVLAHHGEVEARNRPEGGLELTLRLPHWQP
;
A
#
# COMPACT_ATOMS: atom_id res chain seq x y z
N MET A 1 -18.56 4.78 21.50
CA MET A 1 -18.53 3.30 21.41
C MET A 1 -17.16 2.84 20.85
N ARG A 2 -16.13 2.87 21.67
CA ARG A 2 -14.76 2.39 21.33
C ARG A 2 -14.55 1.05 22.05
N GLN A 3 -15.16 -0.02 21.57
CA GLN A 3 -14.90 -1.33 22.16
C GLN A 3 -14.52 -2.37 21.11
N SER A 4 -13.43 -3.05 21.40
CA SER A 4 -13.21 -4.47 21.12
C SER A 4 -12.75 -4.91 19.73
N TYR A 5 -12.07 -4.11 18.92
CA TYR A 5 -11.35 -4.68 17.75
C TYR A 5 -9.89 -5.05 18.07
N ARG A 6 -9.44 -4.89 19.32
CA ARG A 6 -8.00 -4.93 19.73
C ARG A 6 -7.29 -6.29 19.62
N GLY A 7 -8.00 -7.37 19.30
CA GLY A 7 -7.37 -8.69 19.21
C GLY A 7 -7.80 -9.53 18.00
N ARG A 8 -8.88 -9.15 17.31
CA ARG A 8 -9.48 -10.02 16.27
C ARG A 8 -8.56 -10.34 15.09
N MET A 9 -7.74 -9.39 14.64
CA MET A 9 -6.83 -9.60 13.51
C MET A 9 -5.68 -10.53 13.89
N PHE A 10 -5.09 -10.32 15.06
CA PHE A 10 -4.05 -11.21 15.60
C PHE A 10 -4.55 -12.65 15.68
N TRP A 11 -5.72 -12.87 16.30
CA TRP A 11 -6.29 -14.20 16.46
C TRP A 11 -6.68 -14.84 15.12
N LYS A 12 -7.18 -14.08 14.16
CA LYS A 12 -7.48 -14.60 12.81
C LYS A 12 -6.23 -15.07 12.09
N ILE A 13 -5.16 -14.27 12.11
CA ILE A 13 -3.89 -14.62 11.47
C ILE A 13 -3.26 -15.82 12.19
N PHE A 14 -3.23 -15.77 13.52
CA PHE A 14 -2.66 -16.84 14.36
C PHE A 14 -3.38 -18.18 14.12
N ILE A 15 -4.70 -18.21 14.28
CA ILE A 15 -5.51 -19.43 14.11
C ILE A 15 -5.46 -19.90 12.65
N GLY A 16 -5.61 -18.99 11.68
CA GLY A 16 -5.56 -19.34 10.26
C GLY A 16 -4.23 -20.00 9.87
N PHE A 17 -3.12 -19.42 10.30
CA PHE A 17 -1.78 -19.99 10.03
C PHE A 17 -1.57 -21.32 10.74
N TRP A 18 -2.01 -21.44 12.00
CA TRP A 18 -1.90 -22.67 12.76
C TRP A 18 -2.73 -23.80 12.15
N ILE A 19 -3.96 -23.54 11.69
CA ILE A 19 -4.79 -24.50 10.97
C ILE A 19 -4.10 -24.96 9.68
N VAL A 20 -3.60 -24.04 8.87
CA VAL A 20 -2.88 -24.36 7.63
C VAL A 20 -1.64 -25.20 7.92
N PHE A 21 -0.89 -24.87 8.97
CA PHE A 21 0.28 -25.64 9.38
C PHE A 21 -0.10 -27.08 9.77
N VAL A 22 -1.17 -27.27 10.55
CA VAL A 22 -1.65 -28.60 10.95
C VAL A 22 -2.12 -29.40 9.73
N ILE A 23 -2.91 -28.79 8.82
CA ILE A 23 -3.37 -29.44 7.60
C ILE A 23 -2.18 -29.86 6.73
N MET A 24 -1.20 -28.99 6.53
CA MET A 24 -0.01 -29.25 5.74
C MET A 24 0.83 -30.38 6.33
N SER A 25 0.99 -30.40 7.66
CA SER A 25 1.65 -31.49 8.39
C SER A 25 0.96 -32.83 8.17
N GLN A 26 -0.37 -32.86 8.19
CA GLN A 26 -1.17 -34.07 7.93
C GLN A 26 -1.06 -34.52 6.45
N LEU A 27 -1.07 -33.60 5.51
CA LEU A 27 -0.91 -33.91 4.08
C LEU A 27 0.48 -34.48 3.76
N ILE A 28 1.53 -33.93 4.36
CA ILE A 28 2.89 -34.45 4.22
C ILE A 28 2.97 -35.86 4.78
N TRP A 29 2.42 -36.11 5.98
CA TRP A 29 2.37 -37.41 6.57
C TRP A 29 1.59 -38.41 5.69
N LEU A 30 0.42 -38.02 5.17
CA LEU A 30 -0.37 -38.83 4.24
C LEU A 30 0.43 -39.15 2.97
N GLY A 31 1.17 -38.18 2.42
CA GLY A 31 2.06 -38.37 1.28
C GLY A 31 3.16 -39.41 1.56
N PHE A 32 3.78 -39.35 2.74
CA PHE A 32 4.78 -40.36 3.16
C PHE A 32 4.17 -41.73 3.32
N THR A 33 2.97 -41.83 3.88
CA THR A 33 2.29 -43.13 4.04
C THR A 33 1.82 -43.75 2.73
N LEU A 34 1.43 -42.91 1.75
CA LEU A 34 1.01 -43.35 0.42
C LEU A 34 2.19 -43.64 -0.52
N SER A 35 3.28 -42.86 -0.41
CA SER A 35 4.49 -42.98 -1.26
C SER A 35 5.52 -43.99 -0.70
N GLY A 36 5.37 -44.40 0.56
CA GLY A 36 6.26 -45.37 1.20
C GLY A 36 6.30 -46.64 0.38
N LYS A 37 7.39 -46.87 -0.37
CA LYS A 37 7.70 -48.14 -0.99
C LYS A 37 7.52 -49.21 0.08
N ARG A 38 6.79 -50.26 -0.26
CA ARG A 38 6.50 -51.44 0.55
C ARG A 38 7.80 -52.09 1.07
N HIS A 39 8.43 -51.48 2.06
CA HIS A 39 9.35 -52.20 2.92
C HIS A 39 8.45 -52.89 3.92
N GLU A 40 8.58 -54.23 4.00
CA GLU A 40 7.87 -54.99 5.06
C GLU A 40 8.19 -54.32 6.40
N PRO A 41 7.18 -54.01 7.20
CA PRO A 41 7.42 -53.41 8.51
C PRO A 41 8.46 -54.25 9.28
N PRO A 42 9.40 -53.61 9.99
CA PRO A 42 10.42 -54.34 10.76
C PRO A 42 9.79 -55.36 11.75
N GLU A 43 8.57 -55.11 12.15
CA GLU A 43 7.75 -56.01 12.97
C GLU A 43 7.42 -57.33 12.25
N ILE A 44 7.08 -57.31 10.97
CA ILE A 44 6.81 -58.51 10.16
C ILE A 44 8.09 -59.32 9.97
N LEU A 45 9.23 -58.68 9.79
CA LEU A 45 10.53 -59.34 9.70
C LEU A 45 10.93 -60.01 11.04
N ALA A 46 10.61 -59.35 12.17
CA ALA A 46 10.83 -59.89 13.50
C ALA A 46 9.95 -61.11 13.76
N ILE A 47 8.64 -61.02 13.47
CA ILE A 47 7.68 -62.12 13.61
C ILE A 47 8.12 -63.32 12.76
N ARG A 48 8.49 -63.11 11.49
CA ARG A 48 8.98 -64.13 10.59
C ARG A 48 10.19 -64.87 11.19
N ARG A 49 11.16 -64.13 11.75
CA ARG A 49 12.35 -64.73 12.40
C ARG A 49 12.00 -65.52 13.65
N ILE A 50 11.09 -65.07 14.48
CA ILE A 50 10.65 -65.76 15.70
C ILE A 50 9.94 -67.03 15.32
N VAL A 51 8.97 -67.00 14.41
CA VAL A 51 8.24 -68.18 13.94
C VAL A 51 9.17 -69.21 13.30
N ASP A 52 10.11 -68.78 12.47
CA ASP A 52 11.06 -69.64 11.82
C ASP A 52 12.02 -70.35 12.84
N LEU A 53 12.47 -69.57 13.83
CA LEU A 53 13.23 -70.11 14.97
C LEU A 53 12.44 -71.14 15.80
N GLN A 54 11.20 -70.88 16.16
CA GLN A 54 10.32 -71.72 16.93
C GLN A 54 10.00 -73.03 16.17
N MET A 55 9.66 -72.91 14.87
CA MET A 55 9.40 -74.06 14.00
C MET A 55 10.64 -74.94 13.80
N THR A 56 11.82 -74.33 13.64
CA THR A 56 13.08 -75.02 13.44
C THR A 56 13.50 -75.77 14.74
N SER A 57 13.35 -75.06 15.87
CA SER A 57 13.63 -75.65 17.19
C SER A 57 12.70 -76.85 17.49
N ALA A 58 11.39 -76.71 17.30
CA ALA A 58 10.41 -77.69 17.45
C ALA A 58 10.66 -78.93 16.55
N ALA A 59 10.97 -78.68 15.28
CA ALA A 59 11.34 -79.73 14.35
C ALA A 59 12.59 -80.52 14.79
N SER A 60 13.64 -79.82 15.21
CA SER A 60 14.88 -80.45 15.68
C SER A 60 14.70 -81.28 16.93
N VAL A 61 13.87 -80.86 17.88
CA VAL A 61 13.55 -81.64 19.09
C VAL A 61 12.74 -82.89 18.74
N LEU A 62 11.76 -82.71 17.84
CA LEU A 62 10.95 -83.87 17.40
C LEU A 62 11.76 -84.95 16.66
N GLU A 63 12.67 -84.52 15.78
CA GLU A 63 13.57 -85.36 15.00
C GLU A 63 14.54 -86.16 15.91
N ARG A 64 15.06 -85.52 16.96
CA ARG A 64 16.12 -86.09 17.78
C ARG A 64 15.65 -86.82 19.05
N ALA A 65 14.63 -86.25 19.67
CA ALA A 65 14.21 -86.67 21.00
C ALA A 65 12.74 -87.21 21.09
N GLY A 66 12.01 -87.09 19.98
CA GLY A 66 10.64 -87.59 19.88
C GLY A 66 9.54 -86.69 20.43
N PRO A 67 8.26 -87.18 20.37
CA PRO A 67 7.10 -86.33 20.68
C PRO A 67 7.01 -85.96 22.16
N ASP A 68 7.47 -86.75 23.09
CA ASP A 68 7.42 -86.48 24.53
C ASP A 68 8.34 -85.30 24.90
N ALA A 69 9.53 -85.25 24.30
CA ALA A 69 10.46 -84.10 24.47
C ALA A 69 9.93 -82.80 23.82
N LEU A 70 9.23 -82.92 22.68
CA LEU A 70 8.57 -81.79 22.08
C LEU A 70 7.45 -81.28 22.99
N ASN A 71 6.62 -82.15 23.57
CA ASN A 71 5.58 -81.72 24.47
C ASN A 71 6.13 -81.05 25.74
N ALA A 72 7.26 -81.55 26.28
CA ALA A 72 7.95 -80.95 27.41
C ALA A 72 8.45 -79.53 27.02
N MET A 73 9.09 -79.35 25.84
CA MET A 73 9.55 -78.09 25.37
C MET A 73 8.38 -77.08 25.12
N LEU A 74 7.24 -77.55 24.58
CA LEU A 74 6.06 -76.74 24.36
C LEU A 74 5.37 -76.30 25.67
N SER A 75 5.53 -77.11 26.78
CA SER A 75 5.01 -76.70 28.08
C SER A 75 5.76 -75.51 28.69
N ASP A 76 7.02 -75.30 28.31
CA ASP A 76 7.84 -74.21 28.77
C ASP A 76 7.60 -72.89 27.96
N TRP A 77 6.83 -72.98 26.86
CA TRP A 77 6.48 -71.77 26.07
C TRP A 77 5.38 -71.00 26.79
N ASP A 78 5.41 -69.65 26.57
CA ASP A 78 4.36 -68.79 27.06
C ASP A 78 3.00 -69.19 26.46
N SER A 79 1.95 -69.09 27.24
CA SER A 79 0.59 -69.46 26.85
C SER A 79 0.10 -68.73 25.62
N SER A 80 0.56 -67.48 25.44
CA SER A 80 0.27 -66.61 24.26
C SER A 80 0.86 -67.17 22.98
N ASP A 81 2.04 -67.80 22.99
CA ASP A 81 2.70 -68.33 21.79
C ASP A 81 2.24 -69.80 21.52
N ARG A 82 1.98 -70.57 22.60
CA ARG A 82 1.57 -71.96 22.51
C ARG A 82 0.22 -72.12 21.81
N GLN A 83 -0.73 -71.22 21.98
CA GLN A 83 -2.07 -71.33 21.39
C GLN A 83 -2.07 -71.31 19.85
N PHE A 84 -1.03 -70.78 19.20
CA PHE A 84 -0.90 -70.73 17.74
C PHE A 84 -0.09 -71.89 17.15
N PHE A 85 0.49 -72.74 18.00
CA PHE A 85 1.34 -73.83 17.56
C PHE A 85 0.60 -75.18 17.74
N HIS A 86 0.40 -75.90 16.64
CA HIS A 86 -0.32 -77.14 16.62
C HIS A 86 0.56 -78.29 16.09
N VAL A 87 0.50 -79.44 16.73
CA VAL A 87 1.18 -80.69 16.34
C VAL A 87 0.17 -81.74 16.05
N THR A 88 0.19 -82.32 14.87
CA THR A 88 -0.74 -83.37 14.47
C THR A 88 0.06 -84.57 13.93
N GLN A 89 -0.24 -85.80 14.48
CA GLN A 89 0.33 -87.03 13.97
C GLN A 89 -0.49 -87.50 12.78
N GLN A 90 0.16 -87.91 11.67
CA GLN A 90 -0.53 -88.40 10.49
C GLN A 90 -0.76 -89.92 10.61
N PRO A 91 -1.94 -90.41 10.27
CA PRO A 91 -2.16 -91.84 10.14
C PRO A 91 -1.46 -92.40 8.90
N GLU A 92 -0.96 -93.68 8.97
CA GLU A 92 -0.03 -94.39 8.05
C GLU A 92 -0.43 -94.43 6.53
N SER A 93 -1.40 -93.72 6.04
CA SER A 93 -1.98 -94.00 4.71
C SER A 93 -2.00 -92.88 3.70
N THR A 94 -1.08 -91.91 3.79
CA THR A 94 -1.02 -90.89 2.74
C THR A 94 0.42 -90.40 2.54
N GLN A 95 1.08 -90.87 1.44
CA GLN A 95 2.31 -90.29 0.96
C GLN A 95 2.03 -88.87 0.49
N SER A 96 2.59 -87.91 1.16
CA SER A 96 2.51 -86.52 0.71
C SER A 96 3.92 -86.03 0.37
N GLN A 97 4.10 -85.83 -0.92
CA GLN A 97 5.15 -84.97 -1.46
C GLN A 97 4.88 -83.49 -1.07
N ASN A 98 5.76 -82.89 -0.32
CA ASN A 98 6.28 -81.60 -0.55
C ASN A 98 7.12 -81.07 0.62
N SER A 99 8.42 -81.22 0.52
CA SER A 99 9.38 -80.32 1.18
C SER A 99 9.52 -79.07 0.33
N GLY A 100 8.59 -78.11 0.50
CA GLY A 100 8.61 -76.84 -0.19
C GLY A 100 9.58 -75.91 0.52
N ASN A 101 10.62 -75.50 -0.22
CA ASN A 101 11.50 -74.40 0.11
C ASN A 101 10.68 -73.11 0.19
N LEU A 102 10.70 -72.42 1.34
CA LEU A 102 9.90 -71.23 1.63
C LEU A 102 10.53 -69.97 0.99
N ASP A 103 10.32 -69.82 -0.32
CA ASP A 103 10.54 -68.52 -0.98
C ASP A 103 9.22 -67.78 -1.09
N TYR A 104 8.93 -66.97 -0.09
CA TYR A 104 7.77 -66.09 -0.07
C TYR A 104 8.14 -64.65 -0.41
N VAL A 105 7.78 -64.24 -1.60
CA VAL A 105 7.81 -62.83 -2.00
C VAL A 105 6.40 -62.23 -1.85
N GLY A 106 6.18 -61.45 -0.79
CA GLY A 106 5.11 -60.44 -0.80
C GLY A 106 3.89 -60.58 0.10
N ARG A 107 3.55 -61.75 0.71
CA ARG A 107 2.55 -61.89 1.79
C ARG A 107 2.93 -63.04 2.72
N LEU A 108 2.77 -62.83 4.05
CA LEU A 108 2.86 -63.91 5.00
C LEU A 108 1.74 -64.90 4.69
N PRO A 109 2.00 -66.23 4.61
CA PRO A 109 0.95 -67.20 4.50
C PRO A 109 0.06 -67.17 5.76
N GLU A 110 -1.17 -67.56 5.63
CA GLU A 110 -2.10 -67.66 6.79
C GLU A 110 -1.58 -68.65 7.84
N GLU A 111 -0.86 -69.70 7.39
CA GLU A 111 -0.31 -70.72 8.21
C GLU A 111 1.08 -71.15 7.70
N VAL A 112 1.98 -71.45 8.64
CA VAL A 112 3.26 -72.10 8.33
C VAL A 112 3.18 -73.53 8.69
N VAL A 113 3.33 -74.43 7.71
CA VAL A 113 3.26 -75.87 7.91
C VAL A 113 4.59 -76.54 7.61
N ARG A 114 5.11 -77.38 8.46
CA ARG A 114 6.35 -78.13 8.25
C ARG A 114 6.13 -79.61 8.60
N TRP A 115 6.53 -80.51 7.71
CA TRP A 115 6.50 -81.94 7.92
C TRP A 115 7.82 -82.39 8.49
N VAL A 116 7.78 -83.21 9.55
CA VAL A 116 8.96 -83.63 10.27
C VAL A 116 8.77 -85.09 10.67
N ARG A 117 9.80 -85.89 10.45
CA ARG A 117 9.79 -87.29 10.88
C ARG A 117 10.37 -87.38 12.28
N GLY A 118 9.57 -87.81 13.21
CA GLY A 118 9.98 -87.95 14.60
C GLY A 118 10.97 -89.08 14.84
N ALA A 119 11.66 -89.10 16.00
CA ALA A 119 12.59 -90.15 16.40
C ALA A 119 11.91 -91.54 16.53
N ASP A 120 10.60 -91.53 16.62
CA ASP A 120 9.76 -92.74 16.64
C ASP A 120 9.41 -93.30 15.25
N GLY A 121 9.93 -92.69 14.19
CA GLY A 121 9.74 -93.06 12.80
C GLY A 121 8.42 -92.63 12.18
N LYS A 122 7.54 -91.96 12.91
CA LYS A 122 6.25 -91.45 12.46
C LYS A 122 6.38 -90.02 11.86
N GLU A 123 5.47 -89.69 10.98
CA GLU A 123 5.43 -88.36 10.41
C GLU A 123 4.47 -87.44 11.19
N TYR A 124 4.97 -86.22 11.52
CA TYR A 124 4.26 -85.16 12.23
C TYR A 124 4.15 -83.93 11.42
N GLN A 125 2.99 -83.28 11.47
CA GLN A 125 2.77 -81.98 10.89
C GLN A 125 2.85 -80.96 12.01
N LEU A 126 3.84 -80.08 11.91
CA LEU A 126 3.97 -78.88 12.73
C LEU A 126 3.28 -77.73 12.02
N ARG A 127 2.33 -77.09 12.66
CA ARG A 127 1.53 -76.00 12.10
C ARG A 127 1.57 -74.78 13.03
N TYR A 128 1.86 -73.63 12.46
CA TYR A 128 1.82 -72.37 13.19
C TYR A 128 0.80 -71.44 12.53
N ASP A 129 -0.25 -71.01 13.29
CA ASP A 129 -1.34 -70.18 12.84
C ASP A 129 -0.93 -68.71 12.96
N LEU A 130 -0.48 -68.12 11.85
CA LEU A 130 -0.11 -66.72 11.72
C LEU A 130 -1.33 -65.77 11.62
N ASP A 131 -2.47 -66.29 11.13
CA ASP A 131 -3.67 -65.47 10.98
C ASP A 131 -4.37 -65.28 12.35
N GLY A 132 -4.38 -66.33 13.20
CA GLY A 132 -4.83 -66.19 14.59
C GLY A 132 -3.99 -65.22 15.40
N MET A 133 -2.64 -65.32 15.31
CA MET A 133 -1.72 -64.37 15.94
C MET A 133 -1.89 -62.95 15.44
N ARG A 134 -2.14 -62.77 14.14
CA ARG A 134 -2.40 -61.47 13.53
C ARG A 134 -3.73 -60.85 13.96
N LYS A 135 -4.79 -61.65 14.09
CA LYS A 135 -6.10 -61.16 14.55
C LYS A 135 -6.05 -60.71 16.01
N ASP A 136 -5.32 -61.41 16.85
CA ASP A 136 -5.14 -61.03 18.25
C ASP A 136 -4.34 -59.74 18.41
N SER A 137 -3.22 -59.58 17.64
CA SER A 137 -2.45 -58.33 17.61
C SER A 137 -3.19 -57.17 16.92
N THR A 138 -4.15 -57.45 16.01
CA THR A 138 -4.86 -56.36 15.26
C THR A 138 -5.91 -55.68 16.12
N HIS A 139 -6.45 -56.30 17.14
CA HIS A 139 -7.40 -55.64 18.06
C HIS A 139 -6.73 -54.50 18.85
N ASP A 140 -5.47 -54.64 19.18
CA ASP A 140 -4.70 -53.60 19.87
C ASP A 140 -4.13 -52.55 18.89
N MET A 141 -3.85 -52.93 17.65
CA MET A 141 -3.35 -52.00 16.59
C MET A 141 -4.42 -51.09 15.96
N MET A 142 -5.69 -51.52 15.90
CA MET A 142 -6.74 -50.65 15.33
C MET A 142 -7.00 -49.40 16.16
N ARG A 143 -6.75 -49.44 17.46
CA ARG A 143 -6.83 -48.27 18.34
C ARG A 143 -5.69 -47.26 18.12
N ARG A 144 -4.52 -47.70 17.60
CA ARG A 144 -3.33 -46.85 17.36
C ARG A 144 -3.20 -46.33 15.93
N LYS A 145 -3.98 -46.81 14.96
CA LYS A 145 -3.80 -46.52 13.52
C LYS A 145 -4.32 -45.17 13.05
N PHE A 146 -5.06 -44.37 13.85
CA PHE A 146 -5.49 -43.05 13.44
C PHE A 146 -4.41 -41.98 13.57
N LEU A 147 -3.29 -42.22 14.28
CA LEU A 147 -2.20 -41.26 14.47
C LEU A 147 -0.87 -42.01 14.65
N ASN A 148 -0.31 -42.54 13.56
CA ASN A 148 0.99 -43.22 13.59
C ASN A 148 2.18 -42.27 13.47
N ILE A 149 2.04 -41.03 14.04
CA ILE A 149 3.16 -40.13 14.26
C ILE A 149 3.69 -40.43 15.67
N PRO A 150 4.99 -40.61 15.85
CA PRO A 150 5.58 -40.70 17.18
C PRO A 150 5.12 -39.50 18.02
N GLU A 151 4.52 -39.74 19.17
CA GLU A 151 3.98 -38.69 20.05
C GLU A 151 4.92 -37.50 20.24
N PRO A 152 6.25 -37.70 20.45
CA PRO A 152 7.18 -36.57 20.58
C PRO A 152 7.32 -35.74 19.32
N MET A 153 7.16 -36.33 18.13
CA MET A 153 7.26 -35.58 16.87
C MET A 153 6.02 -34.70 16.63
N PHE A 154 4.84 -35.15 17.05
CA PHE A 154 3.61 -34.37 16.98
C PHE A 154 3.67 -33.14 17.93
N ILE A 155 4.16 -33.38 19.17
CA ILE A 155 4.34 -32.30 20.16
C ILE A 155 5.36 -31.30 19.68
N PHE A 156 6.49 -31.74 19.13
CA PHE A 156 7.55 -30.87 18.59
C PHE A 156 7.05 -30.02 17.41
N ALA A 157 6.42 -30.66 16.40
CA ALA A 157 5.86 -29.95 15.24
C ALA A 157 4.77 -28.95 15.65
N GLY A 158 3.88 -29.32 16.57
CA GLY A 158 2.87 -28.44 17.12
C GLY A 158 3.44 -27.23 17.85
N SER A 159 4.48 -27.45 18.67
CA SER A 159 5.15 -26.38 19.42
C SER A 159 5.87 -25.39 18.49
N VAL A 160 6.60 -25.89 17.48
CA VAL A 160 7.28 -25.06 16.48
C VAL A 160 6.27 -24.28 15.65
N GLY A 161 5.19 -24.91 15.19
CA GLY A 161 4.13 -24.26 14.46
C GLY A 161 3.41 -23.17 15.26
N LEU A 162 3.16 -23.43 16.54
CA LEU A 162 2.58 -22.46 17.46
C LEU A 162 3.50 -21.23 17.63
N LEU A 163 4.79 -21.45 17.88
CA LEU A 163 5.78 -20.39 18.03
C LEU A 163 5.89 -19.55 16.76
N PHE A 164 5.98 -20.21 15.61
CA PHE A 164 6.04 -19.53 14.31
C PHE A 164 4.79 -18.70 14.04
N SER A 165 3.59 -19.26 14.29
CA SER A 165 2.33 -18.54 14.12
C SER A 165 2.24 -17.31 15.04
N LEU A 166 2.72 -17.44 16.27
CA LEU A 166 2.76 -16.35 17.25
C LEU A 166 3.69 -15.22 16.80
N LEU A 167 4.91 -15.56 16.37
CA LEU A 167 5.89 -14.60 15.87
C LEU A 167 5.39 -13.88 14.62
N LEU A 168 4.80 -14.61 13.67
CA LEU A 168 4.25 -14.05 12.45
C LEU A 168 3.07 -13.12 12.74
N ALA A 169 2.14 -13.55 13.58
CA ALA A 169 0.99 -12.74 13.97
C ALA A 169 1.44 -11.44 14.67
N TRP A 170 2.44 -11.52 15.52
CA TRP A 170 2.99 -10.34 16.20
C TRP A 170 3.72 -9.41 15.22
N ASN A 171 4.54 -9.97 14.32
CA ASN A 171 5.29 -9.22 13.33
C ASN A 171 4.41 -8.46 12.32
N LEU A 172 3.23 -8.99 11.98
CA LEU A 172 2.28 -8.34 11.08
C LEU A 172 1.29 -7.42 11.82
N THR A 173 0.79 -7.85 12.98
CA THR A 173 -0.30 -7.11 13.66
C THR A 173 0.18 -5.80 14.30
N ARG A 174 1.40 -5.82 14.85
CA ARG A 174 1.96 -4.63 15.53
C ARG A 174 2.10 -3.41 14.59
N PRO A 175 2.77 -3.50 13.43
CA PRO A 175 2.89 -2.37 12.53
C PRO A 175 1.55 -1.96 11.91
N MET A 176 0.67 -2.91 11.58
CA MET A 176 -0.68 -2.59 11.10
C MET A 176 -1.48 -1.77 12.12
N ARG A 177 -1.29 -2.05 13.41
CA ARG A 177 -1.91 -1.26 14.47
C ARG A 177 -1.33 0.15 14.53
N GLN A 178 0.00 0.28 14.42
CA GLN A 178 0.66 1.59 14.41
C GLN A 178 0.21 2.44 13.22
N LEU A 179 0.14 1.84 12.01
CA LEU A 179 -0.43 2.50 10.82
C LEU A 179 -1.85 2.99 11.09
N ARG A 180 -2.73 2.12 11.60
CA ARG A 180 -4.10 2.50 11.89
C ARG A 180 -4.20 3.63 12.92
N GLU A 181 -3.39 3.59 13.98
CA GLU A 181 -3.32 4.64 14.99
C GLU A 181 -2.80 5.95 14.39
N GLY A 182 -1.81 5.90 13.49
CA GLY A 182 -1.32 7.06 12.74
C GLY A 182 -2.40 7.69 11.85
N PHE A 183 -3.08 6.88 11.05
CA PHE A 183 -4.21 7.36 10.24
C PHE A 183 -5.33 7.98 11.08
N SER A 184 -5.65 7.39 12.25
CA SER A 184 -6.67 7.94 13.15
C SER A 184 -6.26 9.30 13.72
N ARG A 185 -5.00 9.49 14.10
CA ARG A 185 -4.48 10.77 14.59
C ARG A 185 -4.52 11.85 13.50
N VAL A 186 -4.10 11.51 12.28
CA VAL A 186 -4.18 12.45 11.15
C VAL A 186 -5.63 12.82 10.85
N ALA A 187 -6.57 11.88 10.89
CA ALA A 187 -7.99 12.15 10.72
C ALA A 187 -8.57 13.03 11.84
N GLU A 188 -7.98 13.02 13.05
CA GLU A 188 -8.31 13.90 14.17
C GLU A 188 -7.61 15.27 14.07
N GLY A 189 -6.80 15.51 13.02
CA GLY A 189 -6.10 16.78 12.75
C GLY A 189 -4.67 16.86 13.25
N ASP A 190 -4.11 15.78 13.80
CA ASP A 190 -2.71 15.76 14.22
C ASP A 190 -1.77 15.44 13.05
N LEU A 191 -1.29 16.48 12.39
CA LEU A 191 -0.38 16.38 11.25
C LEU A 191 1.11 16.24 11.65
N SER A 192 1.41 16.14 12.96
CA SER A 192 2.78 15.95 13.44
C SER A 192 3.24 14.49 13.40
N VAL A 193 2.34 13.55 13.14
CA VAL A 193 2.61 12.10 13.13
C VAL A 193 3.59 11.75 12.03
N ARG A 194 4.63 10.96 12.39
CA ARG A 194 5.55 10.34 11.42
C ARG A 194 5.74 8.88 11.78
N LEU A 195 5.52 7.99 10.83
CA LEU A 195 5.57 6.54 11.02
C LEU A 195 6.85 5.91 10.44
N PHE A 196 7.40 6.48 9.38
CA PHE A 196 8.60 5.95 8.73
C PHE A 196 9.80 5.84 9.67
N PRO A 197 10.13 6.83 10.54
CA PRO A 197 11.26 6.71 11.48
C PRO A 197 11.16 5.50 12.42
N ILE A 198 9.92 5.09 12.74
CA ILE A 198 9.64 3.94 13.63
C ILE A 198 9.77 2.62 12.85
N MET A 199 9.41 2.62 11.55
CA MET A 199 9.30 1.43 10.72
C MET A 199 10.48 1.22 9.76
N ARG A 200 11.38 2.19 9.57
CA ARG A 200 12.51 2.15 8.61
C ARG A 200 13.43 0.94 8.73
N LYS A 201 13.51 0.33 9.93
CA LYS A 201 14.37 -0.84 10.18
C LYS A 201 13.82 -2.13 9.56
N ARG A 202 12.58 -2.14 9.10
CA ARG A 202 11.93 -3.35 8.55
C ARG A 202 12.36 -3.66 7.12
N HIS A 203 12.60 -2.65 6.29
CA HIS A 203 12.97 -2.78 4.87
C HIS A 203 11.98 -3.68 4.08
N ASP A 204 10.68 -3.58 4.39
CA ASP A 204 9.60 -4.35 3.75
C ASP A 204 8.50 -3.41 3.20
N GLU A 205 7.46 -3.97 2.59
CA GLU A 205 6.33 -3.24 2.01
C GLU A 205 5.63 -2.34 3.04
N ILE A 206 5.67 -2.72 4.31
CA ILE A 206 5.07 -1.94 5.41
C ILE A 206 5.87 -0.65 5.65
N SER A 207 7.20 -0.70 5.52
CA SER A 207 8.04 0.49 5.62
C SER A 207 7.81 1.46 4.46
N ASN A 208 7.58 0.94 3.23
CA ASN A 208 7.23 1.76 2.07
C ASN A 208 5.86 2.44 2.24
N VAL A 209 4.88 1.72 2.82
CA VAL A 209 3.57 2.33 3.17
C VAL A 209 3.73 3.42 4.22
N ALA A 210 4.60 3.24 5.22
CA ALA A 210 4.86 4.26 6.22
C ALA A 210 5.55 5.51 5.62
N GLU A 211 6.44 5.33 4.66
CA GLU A 211 7.08 6.43 3.92
C GLU A 211 6.06 7.22 3.08
N ALA A 212 5.23 6.51 2.33
CA ALA A 212 4.15 7.13 1.55
C ALA A 212 3.13 7.85 2.45
N PHE A 213 2.83 7.29 3.64
CA PHE A 213 2.01 7.94 4.66
C PHE A 213 2.63 9.25 5.13
N ASP A 214 3.93 9.25 5.49
CA ASP A 214 4.62 10.44 5.97
C ASP A 214 4.66 11.54 4.89
N ALA A 215 4.91 11.18 3.63
CA ALA A 215 4.86 12.10 2.49
C ALA A 215 3.45 12.70 2.29
N MET A 216 2.40 11.88 2.43
CA MET A 216 1.01 12.37 2.40
C MET A 216 0.73 13.35 3.54
N VAL A 217 1.14 13.02 4.77
CA VAL A 217 0.93 13.90 5.94
C VAL A 217 1.67 15.22 5.77
N GLU A 218 2.89 15.21 5.27
CA GLU A 218 3.66 16.42 4.99
C GLU A 218 2.97 17.31 3.96
N ARG A 219 2.42 16.68 2.91
CA ARG A 219 1.65 17.41 1.90
C ARG A 219 0.38 18.04 2.50
N LEU A 220 -0.34 17.30 3.36
CA LEU A 220 -1.51 17.83 4.06
C LEU A 220 -1.15 18.98 5.00
N ASP A 221 -0.08 18.85 5.79
CA ASP A 221 0.41 19.90 6.69
C ASP A 221 0.72 21.18 5.92
N THR A 222 1.43 21.06 4.79
CA THR A 222 1.74 22.19 3.91
C THR A 222 0.48 22.87 3.39
N LEU A 223 -0.52 22.09 2.95
CA LEU A 223 -1.78 22.64 2.44
C LEU A 223 -2.60 23.33 3.54
N VAL A 224 -2.67 22.71 4.73
CA VAL A 224 -3.39 23.29 5.86
C VAL A 224 -2.75 24.60 6.30
N ARG A 225 -1.43 24.63 6.46
CA ARG A 225 -0.71 25.87 6.84
C ARG A 225 -0.87 26.97 5.81
N ALA A 226 -0.72 26.67 4.52
CA ALA A 226 -0.92 27.64 3.46
C ALA A 226 -2.34 28.24 3.48
N ARG A 227 -3.35 27.39 3.77
CA ARG A 227 -4.75 27.85 3.92
C ARG A 227 -4.94 28.73 5.16
N GLU A 228 -4.36 28.37 6.30
CA GLU A 228 -4.43 29.16 7.52
C GLU A 228 -3.75 30.54 7.35
N GLU A 229 -2.58 30.57 6.72
CA GLU A 229 -1.86 31.79 6.40
C GLU A 229 -2.67 32.70 5.48
N LEU A 230 -3.25 32.13 4.41
CA LEU A 230 -4.13 32.88 3.50
C LEU A 230 -5.34 33.48 4.25
N LEU A 231 -6.01 32.74 5.13
CA LEU A 231 -7.15 33.24 5.92
C LEU A 231 -6.72 34.33 6.90
N HIS A 232 -5.53 34.19 7.49
CA HIS A 232 -4.94 35.21 8.36
C HIS A 232 -4.71 36.53 7.60
N ASP A 233 -4.09 36.45 6.43
CA ASP A 233 -3.79 37.59 5.60
C ASP A 233 -5.06 38.30 5.07
N ILE A 234 -6.05 37.50 4.62
CA ILE A 234 -7.38 38.02 4.25
C ILE A 234 -7.98 38.81 5.42
N SER A 235 -7.93 38.27 6.63
CA SER A 235 -8.51 38.91 7.81
C SER A 235 -7.83 40.23 8.13
N HIS A 236 -6.50 40.29 7.96
CA HIS A 236 -5.73 41.52 8.15
C HIS A 236 -6.04 42.57 7.08
N GLU A 237 -6.06 42.17 5.81
CA GLU A 237 -6.31 43.09 4.69
C GLU A 237 -7.77 43.59 4.62
N LEU A 238 -8.74 42.85 5.14
CA LEU A 238 -10.13 43.31 5.28
C LEU A 238 -10.32 44.25 6.47
N ARG A 239 -9.59 44.10 7.57
CA ARG A 239 -9.74 44.94 8.77
C ARG A 239 -9.41 46.41 8.50
N SER A 240 -8.37 46.67 7.72
CA SER A 240 -7.92 48.04 7.42
C SER A 240 -8.97 48.89 6.67
N PRO A 241 -9.54 48.45 5.53
CA PRO A 241 -10.58 49.23 4.83
C PRO A 241 -11.87 49.34 5.67
N LEU A 242 -12.22 48.30 6.45
CA LEU A 242 -13.37 48.34 7.32
C LEU A 242 -13.22 49.42 8.43
N ALA A 243 -12.03 49.52 9.03
CA ALA A 243 -11.74 50.58 10.00
C ALA A 243 -11.83 51.99 9.36
N ARG A 244 -11.34 52.15 8.09
CA ARG A 244 -11.47 53.43 7.37
C ARG A 244 -12.92 53.76 7.03
N LEU A 245 -13.75 52.79 6.67
CA LEU A 245 -15.20 52.96 6.49
C LEU A 245 -15.90 53.40 7.81
N GLN A 246 -15.55 52.77 8.90
CA GLN A 246 -16.11 53.14 10.23
C GLN A 246 -15.70 54.60 10.61
N LEU A 247 -14.45 54.95 10.38
CA LEU A 247 -13.96 56.31 10.64
C LEU A 247 -14.68 57.33 9.76
N ALA A 248 -14.79 57.07 8.44
CA ALA A 248 -15.50 57.96 7.52
C ALA A 248 -16.98 58.14 7.92
N THR A 249 -17.66 57.06 8.32
CA THR A 249 -19.03 57.08 8.81
C THR A 249 -19.15 57.91 10.11
N GLY A 250 -18.17 57.77 11.04
CA GLY A 250 -18.11 58.54 12.28
C GLY A 250 -17.94 60.04 12.02
N LEU A 251 -17.03 60.41 11.09
CA LEU A 251 -16.80 61.80 10.69
C LEU A 251 -18.03 62.40 10.02
N ALA A 252 -18.70 61.69 9.10
CA ALA A 252 -19.95 62.12 8.51
C ALA A 252 -21.06 62.43 9.51
N ARG A 253 -21.12 61.73 10.64
CA ARG A 253 -22.09 61.95 11.72
C ARG A 253 -21.74 63.11 12.62
N GLN A 254 -20.46 63.42 12.79
CA GLN A 254 -20.01 64.46 13.75
C GLN A 254 -19.87 65.83 13.09
N THR A 255 -19.57 65.90 11.81
CA THR A 255 -19.23 67.14 11.13
C THR A 255 -20.03 67.28 9.82
N PRO A 256 -21.13 68.08 9.83
CA PRO A 256 -21.99 68.25 8.65
C PRO A 256 -21.22 68.72 7.37
N GLU A 257 -20.18 69.52 7.57
CA GLU A 257 -19.34 70.03 6.45
C GLU A 257 -18.50 68.96 5.77
N SER A 258 -18.25 67.82 6.43
CA SER A 258 -17.46 66.74 5.91
C SER A 258 -18.28 65.57 5.31
N VAL A 259 -19.60 65.71 5.25
CA VAL A 259 -20.49 64.59 4.81
C VAL A 259 -20.16 64.15 3.40
N ASN A 260 -20.02 65.05 2.42
CA ASN A 260 -19.73 64.70 1.01
C ASN A 260 -18.37 64.01 0.90
N SER A 261 -17.32 64.55 1.51
CA SER A 261 -15.97 63.95 1.48
C SER A 261 -15.92 62.59 2.22
N SER A 262 -16.74 62.41 3.23
CA SER A 262 -16.85 61.12 3.92
C SER A 262 -17.62 60.08 3.11
N LEU A 263 -18.67 60.51 2.39
CA LEU A 263 -19.39 59.62 1.46
C LEU A 263 -18.48 59.19 0.29
N ASP A 264 -17.71 60.09 -0.30
CA ASP A 264 -16.74 59.78 -1.37
C ASP A 264 -15.70 58.71 -0.89
N ARG A 265 -15.23 58.85 0.37
CA ARG A 265 -14.35 57.89 1.00
C ARG A 265 -15.00 56.54 1.23
N ILE A 266 -16.24 56.53 1.67
CA ILE A 266 -17.04 55.31 1.89
C ILE A 266 -17.17 54.59 0.51
N ASP A 267 -17.54 55.28 -0.53
CA ASP A 267 -17.69 54.73 -1.87
C ASP A 267 -16.38 54.20 -2.41
N GLU A 268 -15.26 54.87 -2.16
CA GLU A 268 -13.93 54.42 -2.59
C GLU A 268 -13.53 53.12 -1.85
N GLU A 269 -13.70 53.05 -0.51
CA GLU A 269 -13.36 51.88 0.26
C GLU A 269 -14.30 50.67 -0.04
N ALA A 270 -15.58 50.95 -0.32
CA ALA A 270 -16.54 49.92 -0.74
C ALA A 270 -16.15 49.32 -2.10
N ARG A 271 -15.77 50.16 -3.07
CA ARG A 271 -15.25 49.70 -4.38
C ARG A 271 -13.97 48.88 -4.24
N ARG A 272 -13.06 49.27 -3.33
CA ARG A 272 -11.83 48.53 -3.02
C ARG A 272 -12.17 47.14 -2.44
N LEU A 273 -13.07 47.06 -1.47
CA LEU A 273 -13.50 45.79 -0.89
C LEU A 273 -14.12 44.84 -1.94
N ASN A 274 -15.01 45.38 -2.79
CA ASN A 274 -15.60 44.59 -3.86
C ASN A 274 -14.55 44.05 -4.84
N LYS A 275 -13.55 44.87 -5.19
CA LYS A 275 -12.45 44.39 -6.02
C LYS A 275 -11.64 43.29 -5.37
N MET A 276 -11.31 43.42 -4.06
CA MET A 276 -10.58 42.40 -3.31
C MET A 276 -11.37 41.09 -3.25
N ILE A 277 -12.67 41.15 -2.98
CA ILE A 277 -13.56 39.98 -2.96
C ILE A 277 -13.56 39.28 -4.33
N GLY A 278 -13.64 40.06 -5.41
CA GLY A 278 -13.57 39.55 -6.80
C GLY A 278 -12.25 38.82 -7.09
N GLU A 279 -11.11 39.38 -6.65
CA GLU A 279 -9.78 38.77 -6.79
C GLU A 279 -9.68 37.48 -5.96
N LEU A 280 -10.20 37.44 -4.71
CA LEU A 280 -10.25 36.26 -3.86
C LEU A 280 -11.12 35.13 -4.45
N LEU A 281 -12.28 35.47 -5.01
CA LEU A 281 -13.14 34.51 -5.69
C LEU A 281 -12.47 33.94 -6.94
N THR A 282 -11.71 34.74 -7.66
CA THR A 282 -10.93 34.29 -8.83
C THR A 282 -9.83 33.34 -8.40
N LEU A 283 -9.10 33.67 -7.31
CA LEU A 283 -8.08 32.78 -6.72
C LEU A 283 -8.66 31.45 -6.29
N SER A 284 -9.80 31.49 -5.59
CA SER A 284 -10.50 30.27 -5.14
C SER A 284 -10.98 29.40 -6.31
N ARG A 285 -11.51 30.00 -7.38
CA ARG A 285 -11.95 29.25 -8.57
C ARG A 285 -10.79 28.56 -9.29
N ALA A 286 -9.62 29.22 -9.34
CA ALA A 286 -8.41 28.65 -9.94
C ALA A 286 -7.78 27.52 -9.09
N GLU A 287 -8.21 27.31 -7.85
CA GLU A 287 -7.74 26.20 -6.98
C GLU A 287 -8.49 24.88 -7.20
N HIS A 288 -9.65 24.89 -7.85
CA HIS A 288 -10.42 23.67 -8.08
C HIS A 288 -9.91 22.93 -9.32
N GLU A 289 -9.50 21.67 -9.16
CA GLU A 289 -8.97 20.80 -10.22
C GLU A 289 -9.95 20.57 -11.38
N SER A 290 -11.26 20.62 -11.13
CA SER A 290 -12.28 20.53 -12.17
C SER A 290 -12.65 21.95 -12.60
N MET A 291 -12.04 22.41 -13.69
CA MET A 291 -12.41 23.68 -14.30
C MET A 291 -13.78 23.55 -14.97
N PRO A 292 -14.83 24.19 -14.45
CA PRO A 292 -16.05 24.32 -15.22
C PRO A 292 -15.75 25.20 -16.46
N ASP A 293 -16.35 24.86 -17.57
CA ASP A 293 -16.25 25.61 -18.82
C ASP A 293 -14.89 25.55 -19.56
N GLU A 294 -14.18 24.41 -19.47
CA GLU A 294 -13.05 24.16 -20.38
C GLU A 294 -13.51 24.11 -21.84
N GLN A 295 -12.93 24.97 -22.68
CA GLN A 295 -13.20 25.00 -24.11
C GLN A 295 -11.90 25.23 -24.88
N TYR A 296 -11.96 24.99 -26.19
CA TYR A 296 -10.88 25.39 -27.11
C TYR A 296 -11.10 26.79 -27.57
N PHE A 297 -10.06 27.64 -27.52
CA PHE A 297 -10.12 29.00 -27.96
C PHE A 297 -8.77 29.48 -28.50
N ASP A 298 -8.81 30.54 -29.35
CA ASP A 298 -7.62 31.19 -29.87
C ASP A 298 -7.06 32.17 -28.83
N LEU A 299 -5.81 31.94 -28.41
CA LEU A 299 -5.11 32.76 -27.45
C LEU A 299 -4.76 34.14 -28.04
N THR A 300 -4.54 34.24 -29.38
CA THR A 300 -4.26 35.48 -30.06
C THR A 300 -5.42 36.48 -29.97
N GLY A 301 -6.64 36.01 -30.25
CA GLY A 301 -7.85 36.81 -30.13
C GLY A 301 -8.10 37.29 -28.69
N LEU A 302 -7.86 36.42 -27.70
CA LEU A 302 -7.96 36.76 -26.28
C LEU A 302 -6.95 37.86 -25.91
N LEU A 303 -5.67 37.72 -26.30
CA LEU A 303 -4.62 38.69 -26.03
C LEU A 303 -4.92 40.05 -26.69
N GLN A 304 -5.36 40.04 -27.94
CA GLN A 304 -5.73 41.28 -28.65
C GLN A 304 -6.85 42.04 -27.93
N ALA A 305 -7.88 41.36 -27.46
CA ALA A 305 -8.96 41.97 -26.69
C ALA A 305 -8.45 42.60 -25.39
N VAL A 306 -7.66 41.84 -24.59
CA VAL A 306 -7.09 42.38 -23.33
C VAL A 306 -6.15 43.54 -23.57
N ILE A 307 -5.29 43.46 -24.58
CA ILE A 307 -4.35 44.55 -24.91
C ILE A 307 -5.09 45.81 -25.38
N THR A 308 -6.21 45.65 -26.08
CA THR A 308 -7.03 46.79 -26.48
C THR A 308 -7.57 47.54 -25.27
N ASP A 309 -8.08 46.81 -24.26
CA ASP A 309 -8.56 47.39 -23.02
C ASP A 309 -7.42 48.08 -22.25
N VAL A 310 -6.25 47.42 -22.13
CA VAL A 310 -5.08 47.96 -21.42
C VAL A 310 -4.50 49.18 -22.16
N ARG A 311 -4.50 49.23 -23.50
CA ARG A 311 -4.09 50.40 -24.29
C ARG A 311 -4.95 51.60 -23.99
N TYR A 312 -6.26 51.40 -23.82
CA TYR A 312 -7.14 52.50 -23.42
C TYR A 312 -6.80 53.03 -22.03
N GLU A 313 -6.56 52.14 -21.06
CA GLU A 313 -6.10 52.52 -19.70
C GLU A 313 -4.71 53.20 -19.74
N ALA A 314 -3.83 52.80 -20.63
CA ALA A 314 -2.45 53.29 -20.77
C ALA A 314 -2.34 54.69 -21.37
N GLN A 315 -3.41 55.22 -22.01
CA GLN A 315 -3.42 56.58 -22.60
C GLN A 315 -3.18 57.68 -21.56
N ILE A 316 -3.77 57.53 -20.36
CA ILE A 316 -3.66 58.58 -19.32
C ILE A 316 -2.22 58.66 -18.78
N PRO A 317 -1.55 57.57 -18.40
CA PRO A 317 -0.15 57.61 -18.01
C PRO A 317 0.82 57.77 -19.17
N GLY A 318 0.37 57.70 -20.44
CA GLY A 318 1.23 57.86 -21.61
C GLY A 318 2.21 56.73 -21.83
N VAL A 319 1.79 55.49 -21.54
CA VAL A 319 2.56 54.25 -21.73
C VAL A 319 2.13 53.57 -23.02
N GLN A 320 3.09 53.07 -23.80
CA GLN A 320 2.82 52.34 -25.04
C GLN A 320 2.74 50.87 -24.78
N VAL A 321 1.78 50.16 -25.40
CA VAL A 321 1.63 48.70 -25.30
C VAL A 321 1.73 48.08 -26.69
N GLU A 322 2.77 47.30 -26.94
CA GLU A 322 3.08 46.68 -28.22
C GLU A 322 2.83 45.18 -28.13
N LEU A 323 2.14 44.61 -29.14
CA LEU A 323 1.94 43.17 -29.27
C LEU A 323 2.70 42.67 -30.50
N GLN A 324 3.51 41.61 -30.29
CA GLN A 324 4.18 40.87 -31.34
C GLN A 324 3.69 39.44 -31.33
N VAL A 325 3.20 38.96 -32.46
CA VAL A 325 2.67 37.58 -32.62
C VAL A 325 3.27 37.03 -33.92
N ASP A 326 3.72 35.79 -33.88
CA ASP A 326 4.09 35.09 -35.10
C ASP A 326 2.80 34.57 -35.79
N ASN A 327 2.48 35.15 -36.92
CA ASN A 327 1.21 34.89 -37.63
C ASN A 327 1.14 33.53 -38.33
N GLU A 328 2.23 32.74 -38.34
CA GLU A 328 2.25 31.42 -39.00
C GLU A 328 1.96 30.28 -38.04
N ALA A 329 1.83 30.50 -36.72
CA ALA A 329 1.62 29.48 -35.72
C ALA A 329 0.14 29.37 -35.33
N ASP A 330 -0.25 28.16 -34.90
CA ASP A 330 -1.53 27.90 -34.24
C ASP A 330 -1.39 28.23 -32.74
N TYR A 331 -2.32 29.02 -32.21
CA TYR A 331 -2.36 29.42 -30.81
C TYR A 331 -3.58 28.93 -30.07
N THR A 332 -4.07 27.75 -30.47
CA THR A 332 -5.20 27.10 -29.80
C THR A 332 -4.81 26.56 -28.43
N VAL A 333 -5.55 26.97 -27.41
CA VAL A 333 -5.42 26.50 -26.02
C VAL A 333 -6.70 25.79 -25.59
N ARG A 334 -6.56 24.72 -24.80
CA ARG A 334 -7.67 24.12 -24.09
C ARG A 334 -7.69 24.63 -22.64
N GLY A 335 -8.80 25.25 -22.22
CA GLY A 335 -8.92 25.74 -20.87
C GLY A 335 -10.11 26.66 -20.64
N ASN A 336 -10.12 27.35 -19.52
CA ASN A 336 -11.12 28.36 -19.19
C ASN A 336 -10.62 29.74 -19.68
N ALA A 337 -11.17 30.22 -20.80
CA ALA A 337 -10.77 31.47 -21.43
C ALA A 337 -10.92 32.70 -20.50
N GLU A 338 -11.95 32.73 -19.63
CA GLU A 338 -12.16 33.85 -18.69
C GLU A 338 -11.08 33.92 -17.61
N LEU A 339 -10.66 32.75 -17.09
CA LEU A 339 -9.56 32.66 -16.10
C LEU A 339 -8.23 33.09 -16.74
N ILE A 340 -7.92 32.61 -17.95
CA ILE A 340 -6.71 33.01 -18.67
C ILE A 340 -6.74 34.51 -18.98
N ARG A 341 -7.89 35.06 -19.45
CA ARG A 341 -8.07 36.49 -19.66
C ARG A 341 -7.72 37.29 -18.41
N ARG A 342 -8.25 36.90 -17.25
CA ARG A 342 -7.94 37.55 -15.96
C ARG A 342 -6.48 37.43 -15.56
N GLY A 343 -5.85 36.27 -15.82
CA GLY A 343 -4.41 36.09 -15.60
C GLY A 343 -3.60 37.09 -16.42
N VAL A 344 -3.86 37.19 -17.74
CA VAL A 344 -3.18 38.13 -18.64
C VAL A 344 -3.45 39.57 -18.25
N GLU A 345 -4.70 39.93 -17.94
CA GLU A 345 -5.04 41.28 -17.45
C GLU A 345 -4.23 41.68 -16.21
N ASN A 346 -4.07 40.75 -15.25
CA ASN A 346 -3.30 41.00 -14.03
C ASN A 346 -1.81 41.30 -14.34
N VAL A 347 -1.22 40.55 -15.29
CA VAL A 347 0.17 40.79 -15.72
C VAL A 347 0.30 42.14 -16.36
N LEU A 348 -0.56 42.44 -17.33
CA LEU A 348 -0.48 43.72 -18.08
C LEU A 348 -0.79 44.95 -17.20
N ARG A 349 -1.78 44.85 -16.30
CA ARG A 349 -2.05 45.91 -15.33
C ARG A 349 -0.93 46.08 -14.31
N ASN A 350 -0.24 45.01 -13.96
CA ASN A 350 0.96 45.08 -13.13
C ASN A 350 2.09 45.84 -13.88
N ALA A 351 2.37 45.48 -15.13
CA ALA A 351 3.33 46.14 -15.97
C ALA A 351 3.00 47.64 -16.14
N LEU A 352 1.73 47.97 -16.44
CA LEU A 352 1.28 49.35 -16.59
C LEU A 352 1.44 50.19 -15.31
N ARG A 353 1.15 49.55 -14.17
CA ARG A 353 1.25 50.21 -12.86
C ARG A 353 2.68 50.63 -12.48
N PHE A 354 3.67 49.82 -12.87
CA PHE A 354 5.09 50.10 -12.58
C PHE A 354 5.82 50.79 -13.70
N SER A 355 5.13 51.12 -14.81
CA SER A 355 5.69 51.90 -15.93
C SER A 355 5.53 53.40 -15.70
N LEU A 356 6.52 54.18 -16.13
CA LEU A 356 6.51 55.62 -16.11
C LEU A 356 6.02 56.18 -17.46
N PRO A 357 5.57 57.46 -17.52
CA PRO A 357 5.19 58.11 -18.76
C PRO A 357 6.30 58.04 -19.84
N GLY A 358 5.92 57.67 -21.06
CA GLY A 358 6.84 57.47 -22.18
C GLY A 358 7.53 56.14 -22.28
N GLN A 359 7.34 55.26 -21.27
CA GLN A 359 7.82 53.87 -21.32
C GLN A 359 6.92 52.98 -22.18
N ARG A 360 7.43 51.78 -22.50
CA ARG A 360 6.68 50.78 -23.27
C ARG A 360 6.57 49.46 -22.54
N ILE A 361 5.47 48.75 -22.79
CA ILE A 361 5.23 47.37 -22.40
C ILE A 361 5.25 46.54 -23.68
N GLU A 362 6.15 45.58 -23.76
CA GLU A 362 6.29 44.63 -24.87
C GLU A 362 5.62 43.32 -24.52
N VAL A 363 4.73 42.84 -25.39
CA VAL A 363 4.02 41.57 -25.23
C VAL A 363 4.35 40.70 -26.44
N ASP A 364 4.99 39.58 -26.21
CA ASP A 364 5.29 38.59 -27.24
C ASP A 364 4.48 37.33 -27.03
N LEU A 365 3.85 36.83 -28.09
CA LEU A 365 3.23 35.49 -28.12
C LEU A 365 4.02 34.62 -29.08
N ARG A 366 4.55 33.51 -28.56
CA ARG A 366 5.36 32.54 -29.32
C ARG A 366 4.88 31.13 -29.12
N ALA A 367 4.91 30.33 -30.19
CA ALA A 367 4.72 28.92 -30.13
C ALA A 367 6.08 28.22 -29.97
N GLU A 368 6.25 27.49 -28.85
CA GLU A 368 7.43 26.66 -28.53
C GLU A 368 6.95 25.23 -28.52
N GLN A 369 7.51 24.33 -29.27
CA GLN A 369 7.15 22.91 -29.42
C GLN A 369 5.88 22.41 -28.68
N GLN A 370 5.90 22.39 -27.36
CA GLN A 370 4.80 21.90 -26.48
C GLN A 370 4.10 23.06 -25.73
N TRP A 371 4.57 24.29 -25.87
CA TRP A 371 4.12 25.43 -25.08
C TRP A 371 3.75 26.62 -25.96
N LEU A 372 2.75 27.34 -25.53
CA LEU A 372 2.51 28.69 -25.99
C LEU A 372 3.02 29.67 -24.92
N ALA A 373 4.01 30.46 -25.24
CA ALA A 373 4.65 31.39 -24.31
C ALA A 373 4.13 32.82 -24.53
N ILE A 374 3.55 33.40 -23.48
CA ILE A 374 3.21 34.81 -23.40
C ILE A 374 4.31 35.49 -22.57
N GLN A 375 5.11 36.34 -23.18
CA GLN A 375 6.14 37.14 -22.51
C GLN A 375 5.68 38.57 -22.40
N VAL A 376 5.66 39.13 -21.19
CA VAL A 376 5.33 40.55 -20.94
C VAL A 376 6.55 41.19 -20.29
N ARG A 377 7.07 42.21 -20.92
CA ARG A 377 8.25 42.97 -20.51
C ARG A 377 7.91 44.42 -20.25
N ASP A 378 8.16 44.90 -19.05
CA ASP A 378 8.06 46.31 -18.70
C ASP A 378 9.45 46.96 -18.57
N GLN A 379 9.45 48.28 -18.38
CA GLN A 379 10.62 49.11 -18.15
C GLN A 379 10.61 49.75 -16.76
N GLY A 380 9.91 49.10 -15.82
CA GLY A 380 9.79 49.54 -14.45
C GLY A 380 11.06 49.35 -13.62
N PRO A 381 10.98 49.45 -12.29
CA PRO A 381 12.14 49.32 -11.39
C PRO A 381 12.66 47.90 -11.23
N GLY A 382 11.95 46.89 -11.75
CA GLY A 382 12.26 45.47 -11.45
C GLY A 382 11.92 45.09 -10.01
N VAL A 383 12.43 43.93 -9.58
CA VAL A 383 12.20 43.34 -8.27
C VAL A 383 13.52 42.86 -7.70
N ASP A 384 13.72 42.95 -6.37
CA ASP A 384 14.88 42.36 -5.69
C ASP A 384 14.99 40.86 -6.02
N GLU A 385 16.17 40.38 -6.41
CA GLU A 385 16.37 38.99 -6.85
C GLU A 385 15.89 37.96 -5.84
N GLU A 386 16.10 38.22 -4.53
CA GLU A 386 15.64 37.37 -3.45
C GLU A 386 14.11 37.23 -3.35
N LYS A 387 13.40 38.20 -3.91
CA LYS A 387 11.92 38.26 -3.88
C LYS A 387 11.24 37.80 -5.17
N LEU A 388 12.00 37.54 -6.24
CA LEU A 388 11.43 37.12 -7.54
C LEU A 388 10.53 35.88 -7.44
N SER A 389 10.86 34.94 -6.57
CA SER A 389 10.02 33.75 -6.35
C SER A 389 8.76 34.03 -5.52
N SER A 390 8.84 34.97 -4.57
CA SER A 390 7.76 35.31 -3.65
C SER A 390 6.75 36.33 -4.18
N ILE A 391 7.02 37.01 -5.32
CA ILE A 391 6.03 37.94 -5.90
C ILE A 391 4.73 37.29 -6.37
N PHE A 392 4.74 35.96 -6.50
CA PHE A 392 3.58 35.14 -6.85
C PHE A 392 2.81 34.64 -5.63
N ASP A 393 3.29 34.89 -4.40
CA ASP A 393 2.58 34.51 -3.20
C ASP A 393 1.49 35.54 -2.88
N PRO A 394 0.32 35.10 -2.36
CA PRO A 394 -0.75 36.00 -2.02
C PRO A 394 -0.32 37.08 -1.03
N PHE A 395 -0.84 38.32 -1.21
CA PHE A 395 -0.60 39.47 -0.35
C PHE A 395 0.87 39.98 -0.29
N VAL A 396 1.80 39.34 -1.01
CA VAL A 396 3.18 39.82 -1.10
C VAL A 396 3.26 41.10 -1.90
N ARG A 397 3.94 42.09 -1.33
CA ARG A 397 4.17 43.41 -1.94
C ARG A 397 5.64 43.76 -1.84
N VAL A 398 6.26 44.00 -2.98
CA VAL A 398 7.63 44.51 -3.01
C VAL A 398 7.60 46.00 -2.75
N ASN A 399 8.39 46.47 -1.78
CA ASN A 399 8.50 47.90 -1.49
C ASN A 399 9.07 48.63 -2.72
N SER A 400 8.24 49.43 -3.36
CA SER A 400 8.62 50.33 -4.45
C SER A 400 8.19 51.76 -4.12
N PRO A 401 8.98 52.76 -4.46
CA PRO A 401 8.58 54.16 -4.32
C PRO A 401 7.28 54.51 -5.03
N LEU A 402 6.93 53.75 -6.06
CA LEU A 402 5.69 53.84 -6.84
C LEU A 402 4.53 53.09 -6.19
N MET A 403 4.50 52.99 -4.86
CA MET A 403 3.52 52.24 -4.07
C MET A 403 2.08 52.57 -4.43
N GLY A 404 1.58 51.92 -5.48
CA GLY A 404 0.18 52.04 -5.88
C GLY A 404 -0.75 51.11 -5.09
N LYS A 405 -2.04 51.33 -5.26
CA LYS A 405 -3.19 50.72 -4.58
C LYS A 405 -3.45 49.27 -5.05
N GLY A 406 -2.73 48.24 -4.54
CA GLY A 406 -3.01 46.83 -4.87
C GLY A 406 -2.84 45.92 -3.65
N TYR A 407 -3.60 44.81 -3.63
CA TYR A 407 -3.65 43.90 -2.49
C TYR A 407 -2.56 42.82 -2.55
N GLY A 408 -1.74 42.74 -3.58
CA GLY A 408 -0.76 41.66 -3.74
C GLY A 408 -1.38 40.34 -4.19
N LEU A 409 -2.60 40.34 -4.72
CA LEU A 409 -3.29 39.15 -5.20
C LEU A 409 -3.12 38.90 -6.69
N GLY A 410 -2.80 39.97 -7.50
CA GLY A 410 -2.79 39.87 -8.95
C GLY A 410 -1.84 38.80 -9.51
N LEU A 411 -0.56 38.78 -9.08
CA LEU A 411 0.41 37.78 -9.54
C LEU A 411 0.16 36.39 -8.93
N ALA A 412 -0.41 36.31 -7.73
CA ALA A 412 -0.86 35.06 -7.16
C ALA A 412 -1.99 34.42 -8.00
N ILE A 413 -2.93 35.24 -8.50
CA ILE A 413 -3.96 34.78 -9.45
C ILE A 413 -3.31 34.28 -10.74
N VAL A 414 -2.32 35.01 -11.30
CA VAL A 414 -1.59 34.58 -12.49
C VAL A 414 -1.01 33.16 -12.29
N ARG A 415 -0.25 32.96 -11.21
CA ARG A 415 0.37 31.67 -10.90
C ARG A 415 -0.67 30.57 -10.79
N LYS A 416 -1.76 30.83 -10.04
CA LYS A 416 -2.83 29.80 -9.83
C LYS A 416 -3.54 29.47 -11.15
N VAL A 417 -3.88 30.48 -11.97
CA VAL A 417 -4.50 30.27 -13.28
C VAL A 417 -3.59 29.46 -14.20
N VAL A 418 -2.32 29.81 -14.30
CA VAL A 418 -1.37 29.10 -15.17
C VAL A 418 -1.16 27.66 -14.70
N LEU A 419 -0.97 27.42 -13.40
CA LEU A 419 -0.83 26.09 -12.85
C LEU A 419 -2.10 25.24 -13.02
N ALA A 420 -3.28 25.84 -12.86
CA ALA A 420 -4.55 25.17 -13.09
C ALA A 420 -4.73 24.71 -14.54
N HIS A 421 -4.09 25.39 -15.48
CA HIS A 421 -4.02 25.01 -16.90
C HIS A 421 -2.79 24.16 -17.24
N HIS A 422 -2.14 23.55 -16.23
CA HIS A 422 -0.94 22.72 -16.39
C HIS A 422 0.25 23.45 -17.02
N GLY A 423 0.28 24.79 -16.86
CA GLY A 423 1.31 25.66 -17.38
C GLY A 423 2.38 26.02 -16.35
N GLU A 424 3.29 26.89 -16.77
CA GLU A 424 4.40 27.38 -15.95
C GLU A 424 4.44 28.91 -15.98
N VAL A 425 4.83 29.57 -14.88
CA VAL A 425 5.03 31.01 -14.80
C VAL A 425 6.41 31.29 -14.22
N GLU A 426 7.09 32.24 -14.82
CA GLU A 426 8.44 32.67 -14.45
C GLU A 426 8.55 34.18 -14.46
N ALA A 427 9.35 34.73 -13.54
CA ALA A 427 9.70 36.15 -13.49
C ALA A 427 11.21 36.31 -13.52
N ARG A 428 11.69 37.28 -14.30
CA ARG A 428 13.12 37.64 -14.39
C ARG A 428 13.27 39.16 -14.46
N ASN A 429 14.31 39.69 -13.82
CA ASN A 429 14.71 41.09 -14.07
C ASN A 429 15.39 41.19 -15.42
N ARG A 430 15.07 42.28 -16.15
CA ARG A 430 15.73 42.60 -17.41
C ARG A 430 17.08 43.25 -17.15
N PRO A 431 18.13 42.95 -17.93
CA PRO A 431 19.44 43.61 -17.81
C PRO A 431 19.38 45.14 -17.98
N GLU A 432 18.42 45.61 -18.79
CA GLU A 432 18.22 47.01 -19.09
C GLU A 432 17.30 47.76 -18.10
N GLY A 433 16.84 47.05 -17.07
CA GLY A 433 15.82 47.47 -16.11
C GLY A 433 14.42 47.04 -16.51
N GLY A 434 13.58 46.84 -15.50
CA GLY A 434 12.22 46.30 -15.66
C GLY A 434 12.09 44.81 -15.30
N LEU A 435 10.87 44.30 -15.40
CA LEU A 435 10.51 42.93 -15.14
C LEU A 435 10.04 42.24 -16.41
N GLU A 436 10.46 41.00 -16.61
CA GLU A 436 9.93 40.07 -17.59
C GLU A 436 9.13 38.97 -16.91
N LEU A 437 7.86 38.85 -17.27
CA LEU A 437 6.97 37.77 -16.84
C LEU A 437 6.67 36.85 -18.03
N THR A 438 6.96 35.56 -17.88
CA THR A 438 6.70 34.54 -18.91
C THR A 438 5.66 33.59 -18.41
N LEU A 439 4.54 33.45 -19.14
CA LEU A 439 3.49 32.47 -18.90
C LEU A 439 3.57 31.44 -20.01
N ARG A 440 3.73 30.15 -19.65
CA ARG A 440 3.70 29.05 -20.59
C ARG A 440 2.43 28.25 -20.39
N LEU A 441 1.65 28.07 -21.42
CA LEU A 441 0.44 27.27 -21.45
C LEU A 441 0.66 26.08 -22.40
N PRO A 442 0.12 24.87 -22.08
CA PRO A 442 0.25 23.75 -23.00
C PRO A 442 -0.34 24.07 -24.37
N HIS A 443 0.42 23.85 -25.41
CA HIS A 443 -0.04 23.95 -26.77
C HIS A 443 -0.93 22.76 -27.10
N TRP A 444 -2.17 23.01 -27.42
CA TRP A 444 -3.03 21.94 -27.90
C TRP A 444 -2.70 21.62 -29.35
N GLN A 445 -2.28 20.40 -29.60
CA GLN A 445 -2.06 19.85 -30.94
C GLN A 445 -3.09 18.73 -31.16
N PRO A 446 -3.89 18.79 -32.25
CA PRO A 446 -4.94 17.80 -32.52
C PRO A 446 -4.43 16.38 -32.77
#